data_024c1e2cbb869a635e869c42c444f4b0
#
_entry.id   024c1e2cbb869a635e869c42c444f4b0
#
_cell.length_a   1.000
_cell.length_b   1.000
_cell.length_c   1.000
_cell.angle_alpha   90.00
_cell.angle_beta   90.00
_cell.angle_gamma   90.00
#
_symmetry.space_group_name_H-M   'P 1'
#
loop_
_entity.id
_entity.type
_entity.pdbx_description
1 polymer ?
#
loop_
_entity_poly.entity_id
_entity_poly.type
_entity_poly.pdbx_seq_one_letter_code
_entity_poly.pdbx_strand_id
1 'polypeptide(L)' 'MTLQSRELYRSGPNGDRWSLVREPTSGRVFIEHEPNISSGGQTSRMEIGDFLVHGGHGPEHQALLRLIGTLVEETARA' A
#
# COMPACT_ATOMS: atom_id res chain seq x y z
N MET A 1 16.51 6.74 -10.39
CA MET A 1 16.36 6.64 -8.95
C MET A 1 15.33 5.59 -8.61
N THR A 2 15.62 4.72 -7.67
CA THR A 2 14.76 3.57 -7.37
C THR A 2 13.64 3.97 -6.41
N LEU A 3 12.40 3.60 -6.75
CA LEU A 3 11.28 3.78 -5.83
C LEU A 3 11.45 2.84 -4.63
N GLN A 4 11.04 3.31 -3.47
CA GLN A 4 11.00 2.49 -2.27
C GLN A 4 9.60 1.92 -2.15
N SER A 5 9.50 0.60 -1.98
CA SER A 5 8.20 -0.04 -1.90
C SER A 5 8.18 -1.14 -0.85
N ARG A 6 7.01 -1.36 -0.27
CA ARG A 6 6.78 -2.43 0.69
C ARG A 6 5.43 -3.07 0.39
N GLU A 7 5.42 -4.37 0.21
CA GLU A 7 4.16 -5.07 -0.04
C GLU A 7 3.30 -5.03 1.22
N LEU A 8 2.04 -4.63 1.05
CA LEU A 8 1.06 -4.60 2.13
C LEU A 8 0.24 -5.89 2.17
N TYR A 9 -0.23 -6.33 1.01
CA TYR A 9 -1.13 -7.46 0.94
C TYR A 9 -1.10 -8.06 -0.46
N ARG A 10 -1.22 -9.36 -0.52
CA ARG A 10 -1.31 -10.11 -1.78
C ARG A 10 -2.47 -11.09 -1.69
N SER A 11 -3.36 -11.02 -2.67
CA SER A 11 -4.46 -11.98 -2.79
C SER A 11 -3.93 -13.27 -3.39
N GLY A 12 -3.99 -14.36 -2.61
CA GLY A 12 -3.41 -15.62 -3.03
C GLY A 12 -3.96 -16.16 -4.35
N PRO A 13 -5.27 -16.40 -4.47
CA PRO A 13 -5.81 -17.02 -5.68
C PRO A 13 -5.70 -16.15 -6.93
N ASN A 14 -5.86 -14.85 -6.79
CA ASN A 14 -5.90 -13.95 -7.94
C ASN A 14 -4.57 -13.29 -8.24
N GLY A 15 -3.70 -13.21 -7.24
CA GLY A 15 -2.40 -12.60 -7.44
C GLY A 15 -2.41 -11.08 -7.44
N ASP A 16 -3.51 -10.46 -7.06
CA ASP A 16 -3.55 -9.02 -6.87
C ASP A 16 -2.60 -8.63 -5.75
N ARG A 17 -1.89 -7.52 -5.94
CA ARG A 17 -0.92 -7.07 -4.97
C ARG A 17 -1.10 -5.58 -4.68
N TRP A 18 -1.06 -5.25 -3.39
CA TRP A 18 -1.06 -3.86 -2.92
C TRP A 18 0.26 -3.56 -2.24
N SER A 19 0.86 -2.43 -2.59
CA SER A 19 2.14 -2.02 -2.04
C SER A 19 2.10 -0.57 -1.61
N LEU A 20 2.86 -0.28 -0.56
CA LEU A 20 3.11 1.10 -0.16
C LEU A 20 4.37 1.56 -0.88
N VAL A 21 4.26 2.64 -1.62
CA VAL A 21 5.36 3.14 -2.46
C VAL A 21 5.71 4.57 -2.05
N ARG A 22 7.00 4.82 -1.85
CA ARG A 22 7.49 6.17 -1.58
C ARG A 22 8.38 6.62 -2.72
N GLU A 23 8.11 7.80 -3.23
CA GLU A 23 8.95 8.43 -4.25
C GLU A 23 10.01 9.26 -3.54
N PRO A 24 11.30 8.87 -3.60
CA PRO A 24 12.34 9.55 -2.81
C PRO A 24 12.53 11.02 -3.17
N THR A 25 12.33 11.37 -4.44
CA THR A 25 12.56 12.73 -4.92
C THR A 25 11.58 13.73 -4.32
N SER A 26 10.30 13.36 -4.27
CA SER A 26 9.25 14.26 -3.78
C SER A 26 8.82 13.94 -2.36
N GLY A 27 9.12 12.74 -1.87
CA GLY A 27 8.64 12.26 -0.58
C GLY A 27 7.20 11.82 -0.60
N ARG A 28 6.54 11.81 -1.75
CA ARG A 28 5.13 11.42 -1.85
C ARG A 28 4.98 9.92 -1.63
N VAL A 29 3.87 9.55 -1.03
CA VAL A 29 3.56 8.17 -0.67
C VAL A 29 2.25 7.76 -1.33
N PHE A 30 2.25 6.60 -1.96
CA PHE A 30 1.10 6.07 -2.71
C PHE A 30 0.82 4.65 -2.30
N ILE A 31 -0.44 4.25 -2.47
CA ILE A 31 -0.80 2.85 -2.49
C ILE A 31 -0.86 2.43 -3.96
N GLU A 32 -0.06 1.43 -4.31
CA GLU A 32 -0.04 0.91 -5.68
C GLU A 32 -0.74 -0.44 -5.72
N HIS A 33 -1.72 -0.56 -6.61
CA HIS A 33 -2.45 -1.80 -6.81
C HIS A 33 -2.06 -2.40 -8.15
N GLU A 34 -1.48 -3.59 -8.11
CA GLU A 34 -1.17 -4.38 -9.30
C GLU A 34 -2.19 -5.50 -9.39
N PRO A 35 -3.17 -5.40 -10.29
CA PRO A 35 -4.13 -6.49 -10.44
C PRO A 35 -3.49 -7.68 -11.14
N ASN A 36 -4.18 -8.81 -11.09
CA ASN A 36 -3.73 -10.02 -11.73
C ASN A 36 -3.49 -9.79 -13.23
N ILE A 37 -2.30 -10.15 -13.69
CA ILE A 37 -1.89 -9.97 -15.08
C ILE A 37 -2.84 -10.70 -16.03
N SER A 38 -3.29 -11.90 -15.67
CA SER A 38 -4.15 -12.70 -16.53
C SER A 38 -5.50 -12.07 -16.79
N SER A 39 -5.92 -11.12 -15.96
CA SER A 39 -7.16 -10.37 -16.21
C SER A 39 -6.93 -9.11 -17.02
N GLY A 40 -5.69 -8.83 -17.41
CA GLY A 40 -5.35 -7.65 -18.21
C GLY A 40 -5.44 -6.33 -17.47
N GLY A 41 -5.47 -6.36 -16.16
CA GLY A 41 -5.60 -5.16 -15.37
C GLY A 41 -4.35 -4.28 -15.42
N GLN A 42 -4.55 -2.99 -15.27
CA GLN A 42 -3.47 -2.03 -15.25
C GLN A 42 -3.13 -1.64 -13.81
N THR A 43 -1.83 -1.43 -13.56
CA THR A 43 -1.39 -0.91 -12.28
C THR A 43 -1.97 0.47 -12.04
N SER A 44 -2.48 0.70 -10.85
CA SER A 44 -3.04 1.99 -10.46
C SER A 44 -2.41 2.46 -9.16
N ARG A 45 -2.44 3.77 -8.94
CA ARG A 45 -1.91 4.39 -7.73
C ARG A 45 -2.93 5.33 -7.13
N MET A 46 -2.94 5.37 -5.80
CA MET A 46 -3.78 6.28 -5.05
C MET A 46 -2.93 6.88 -3.94
N GLU A 47 -3.05 8.17 -3.71
CA GLU A 47 -2.33 8.78 -2.61
C GLU A 47 -2.80 8.20 -1.28
N ILE A 48 -1.89 8.12 -0.31
CA ILE A 48 -2.18 7.45 0.95
C ILE A 48 -3.37 8.05 1.68
N GLY A 49 -3.52 9.37 1.63
CA GLY A 49 -4.66 10.03 2.25
C GLY A 49 -5.98 9.62 1.62
N ASP A 50 -6.03 9.57 0.30
CA ASP A 50 -7.23 9.15 -0.42
C ASP A 50 -7.56 7.69 -0.14
N PHE A 51 -6.53 6.85 -0.07
CA PHE A 51 -6.74 5.44 0.25
C PHE A 51 -7.34 5.25 1.63
N LEU A 52 -6.86 6.00 2.62
CA LEU A 52 -7.37 5.90 3.98
C LEU A 52 -8.84 6.33 4.08
N VAL A 53 -9.24 7.31 3.28
CA VAL A 53 -10.61 7.83 3.31
C VAL A 53 -11.54 7.01 2.40
N HIS A 54 -11.10 6.68 1.20
CA HIS A 54 -11.96 6.10 0.17
C HIS A 54 -11.62 4.67 -0.24
N GLY A 55 -10.55 4.10 0.30
CA GLY A 55 -10.04 2.80 -0.13
C GLY A 55 -10.83 1.59 0.34
N GLY A 56 -11.93 1.78 1.08
CA GLY A 56 -12.74 0.68 1.58
C GLY A 56 -12.19 0.10 2.86
N HIS A 57 -12.62 -1.13 3.17
CA HIS A 57 -12.26 -1.80 4.43
C HIS A 57 -11.73 -3.20 4.21
N GLY A 58 -11.13 -3.43 3.05
CA GLY A 58 -10.58 -4.73 2.70
C GLY A 58 -9.31 -5.08 3.47
N PRO A 59 -8.77 -6.31 3.25
CA PRO A 59 -7.57 -6.73 3.94
C PRO A 59 -6.35 -5.86 3.65
N GLU A 60 -6.26 -5.26 2.47
CA GLU A 60 -5.18 -4.33 2.13
C GLU A 60 -5.24 -3.06 2.97
N HIS A 61 -6.44 -2.59 3.27
CA HIS A 61 -6.64 -1.42 4.14
C HIS A 61 -6.23 -1.75 5.57
N GLN A 62 -6.63 -2.92 6.05
CA GLN A 62 -6.26 -3.37 7.40
C GLN A 62 -4.74 -3.56 7.53
N ALA A 63 -4.10 -4.04 6.47
CA ALA A 63 -2.65 -4.21 6.48
C ALA A 63 -1.94 -2.86 6.62
N LEU A 64 -2.43 -1.83 5.95
CA LEU A 64 -1.86 -0.49 6.07
C LEU A 64 -2.04 0.06 7.49
N LEU A 65 -3.23 -0.09 8.05
CA LEU A 65 -3.49 0.38 9.42
C LEU A 65 -2.59 -0.32 10.43
N ARG A 66 -2.35 -1.61 10.25
CA ARG A 66 -1.45 -2.36 11.10
C ARG A 66 -0.01 -1.84 11.03
N LEU A 67 0.43 -1.54 9.82
CA LEU A 67 1.77 -0.98 9.64
C LEU A 67 1.90 0.38 10.34
N ILE A 68 0.91 1.23 10.20
CA ILE A 68 0.90 2.54 10.88
C ILE A 68 0.93 2.33 12.39
N GLY A 69 0.18 1.36 12.89
CA GLY A 69 0.16 1.05 14.31
C GLY A 69 1.52 0.66 14.87
N THR A 70 2.29 -0.14 14.11
CA THR A 70 3.62 -0.51 14.57
C THR A 70 4.56 0.69 14.67
N LEU A 71 4.43 1.64 13.77
CA LEU A 71 5.26 2.86 13.85
C LEU A 71 4.94 3.66 15.10
N VAL A 72 3.68 3.76 15.47
CA VAL A 72 3.27 4.45 16.69
C VAL A 72 3.79 3.74 17.93
N GLU A 73 3.71 2.42 17.96
CA GLU A 73 4.23 1.63 19.07
C GLU A 73 5.73 1.83 19.28
N GLU A 74 6.48 1.81 18.20
CA GLU A 74 7.92 2.03 18.26
C GLU A 74 8.24 3.40 18.84
N THR A 75 7.50 4.42 18.41
CA THR A 75 7.69 5.78 18.91
C THR A 75 7.36 5.88 20.39
N ALA A 76 6.28 5.23 20.83
CA ALA A 76 5.84 5.29 22.22
C ALA A 76 6.82 4.64 23.19
N ARG A 77 7.68 3.78 22.71
CA ARG A 77 8.66 3.08 23.55
C ARG A 77 9.92 3.89 23.85
N ALA A 78 10.07 4.98 23.20
CA ALA A 78 11.28 5.82 23.36
C ALA A 78 11.46 6.38 24.76
#